data_d55f33b5df4e8e94bc9586d5896e7e25
#
_entry.id   d55f33b5df4e8e94bc9586d5896e7e25
#
_cell.length_a   1.000
_cell.length_b   1.000
_cell.length_c   1.000
_cell.angle_alpha   90.00
_cell.angle_beta   90.00
_cell.angle_gamma   90.00
#
_symmetry.space_group_name_H-M   'P 1'
#
loop_
_entity.id
_entity.type
_entity.pdbx_description
1 polymer ?
#
loop_
_entity_poly.entity_id
_entity_poly.type
_entity_poly.pdbx_seq_one_letter_code
_entity_poly.pdbx_strand_id
1 'polypeptide(L)'
;MTPILERDVFGPAPRPRKHGKPEAKVQKAVVTWLVQHGAIVAITDAGALAKMGMGIACGIPAGWGDITGCLPCGRFLMVECKAPKGRQSEEQLRHQVRIEKMGGMYILARSIDDLREAFAGEDKLHNPTGICID
;
A
#
# COMPACT_ATOMS: atom_id res chain seq x y z
N MET A 1 -3.76 -31.46 -4.84
CA MET A 1 -2.77 -30.98 -5.82
C MET A 1 -3.06 -29.52 -6.11
N THR A 2 -2.18 -28.62 -5.72
CA THR A 2 -2.34 -27.19 -5.98
C THR A 2 -2.15 -26.96 -7.48
N PRO A 3 -3.09 -26.32 -8.18
CA PRO A 3 -2.93 -26.06 -9.60
C PRO A 3 -1.63 -25.29 -9.87
N ILE A 4 -0.86 -25.76 -10.83
CA ILE A 4 0.43 -25.16 -11.24
C ILE A 4 0.30 -23.68 -11.57
N LEU A 5 -0.85 -23.25 -12.08
CA LEU A 5 -1.19 -21.87 -12.44
C LEU A 5 -1.14 -20.88 -11.26
N GLU A 6 -1.44 -21.31 -10.04
CA GLU A 6 -1.46 -20.40 -8.89
C GLU A 6 -0.05 -20.07 -8.39
N ARG A 7 0.91 -20.97 -8.58
CA ARG A 7 2.30 -20.73 -8.17
C ARG A 7 3.08 -19.90 -9.15
N ASP A 8 2.80 -20.07 -10.44
CA ASP A 8 3.64 -19.52 -11.49
C ASP A 8 3.23 -18.10 -11.92
N VAL A 9 1.95 -17.76 -11.77
CA VAL A 9 1.44 -16.44 -12.18
C VAL A 9 1.61 -15.39 -11.09
N PHE A 10 1.42 -15.75 -9.83
CA PHE A 10 1.42 -14.80 -8.71
C PHE A 10 2.57 -14.98 -7.73
N GLY A 11 3.47 -15.93 -8.00
CA GLY A 11 4.55 -16.27 -7.08
C GLY A 11 4.06 -17.07 -5.86
N PRO A 12 4.96 -17.34 -4.90
CA PRO A 12 4.58 -18.08 -3.69
C PRO A 12 3.54 -17.30 -2.88
N ALA A 13 2.62 -18.04 -2.26
CA ALA A 13 1.64 -17.45 -1.37
C ALA A 13 2.32 -16.55 -0.33
N PRO A 14 1.87 -15.32 -0.14
CA PRO A 14 2.42 -14.46 0.88
C PRO A 14 2.26 -15.15 2.24
N ARG A 15 3.36 -15.23 2.98
CA ARG A 15 3.31 -15.75 4.35
C ARG A 15 2.46 -14.80 5.19
N PRO A 16 1.56 -15.33 6.03
CA PRO A 16 0.81 -14.49 6.93
C PRO A 16 1.79 -13.69 7.80
N ARG A 17 1.75 -12.38 7.65
CA ARG A 17 2.52 -11.50 8.51
C ARG A 17 1.91 -11.55 9.91
N LYS A 18 2.75 -11.76 10.92
CA LYS A 18 2.33 -11.49 12.28
C LYS A 18 2.22 -9.96 12.41
N HIS A 19 1.04 -9.43 12.16
CA HIS A 19 0.80 -8.02 12.45
C HIS A 19 0.85 -7.83 13.95
N GLY A 20 1.97 -7.29 14.42
CA GLY A 20 2.01 -6.75 15.76
C GLY A 20 0.97 -5.62 15.88
N LYS A 21 0.39 -5.44 17.06
CA LYS A 21 -0.55 -4.34 17.37
C LYS A 21 -0.10 -2.95 16.84
N PRO A 22 1.22 -2.59 16.81
CA PRO A 22 1.68 -1.31 16.28
C PRO A 22 1.44 -1.12 14.77
N GLU A 23 1.68 -2.14 13.94
CA GLU A 23 1.45 -2.03 12.48
C GLU A 23 -0.02 -1.84 12.14
N ALA A 24 -0.92 -2.56 12.82
CA ALA A 24 -2.36 -2.44 12.62
C ALA A 24 -2.87 -1.04 12.98
N LYS A 25 -2.33 -0.43 14.03
CA LYS A 25 -2.66 0.95 14.41
C LYS A 25 -2.18 1.95 13.37
N VAL A 26 -0.96 1.79 12.86
CA VAL A 26 -0.41 2.63 11.80
C VAL A 26 -1.28 2.53 10.55
N GLN A 27 -1.62 1.33 10.13
CA GLN A 27 -2.45 1.08 8.96
C GLN A 27 -3.81 1.79 9.06
N LYS A 28 -4.50 1.65 10.20
CA LYS A 28 -5.79 2.31 10.44
C LYS A 28 -5.68 3.83 10.40
N ALA A 29 -4.66 4.37 11.05
CA ALA A 29 -4.41 5.81 11.08
C ALA A 29 -4.10 6.35 9.68
N VAL A 30 -3.29 5.62 8.89
CA VAL A 30 -2.94 5.98 7.52
C VAL A 30 -4.18 6.02 6.62
N VAL A 31 -5.02 5.00 6.68
CA VAL A 31 -6.28 4.95 5.90
C VAL A 31 -7.16 6.15 6.26
N THR A 32 -7.35 6.41 7.53
CA THR A 32 -8.17 7.54 8.00
C THR A 32 -7.63 8.87 7.48
N TRP A 33 -6.33 9.09 7.61
CA TRP A 33 -5.69 10.33 7.15
C TRP A 33 -5.84 10.52 5.63
N LEU A 34 -5.59 9.47 4.85
CA LEU A 34 -5.69 9.53 3.39
C LEU A 34 -7.12 9.82 2.92
N VAL A 35 -8.11 9.16 3.51
CA VAL A 35 -9.53 9.40 3.18
C VAL A 35 -9.93 10.83 3.54
N GLN A 36 -9.51 11.34 4.68
CA GLN A 36 -9.76 12.72 5.09
C GLN A 36 -9.15 13.75 4.12
N HIS A 37 -8.07 13.38 3.43
CA HIS A 37 -7.41 14.24 2.44
C HIS A 37 -7.85 13.97 0.99
N GLY A 38 -8.93 13.22 0.81
CA GLY A 38 -9.58 13.04 -0.48
C GLY A 38 -9.05 11.89 -1.33
N ALA A 39 -8.13 11.08 -0.83
CA ALA A 39 -7.66 9.90 -1.54
C ALA A 39 -8.70 8.78 -1.54
N ILE A 40 -8.73 7.99 -2.59
CA ILE A 40 -9.47 6.72 -2.65
C ILE A 40 -8.49 5.62 -2.36
N VAL A 41 -8.73 4.83 -1.32
CA VAL A 41 -7.80 3.78 -0.89
C VAL A 41 -8.50 2.47 -0.59
N ALA A 42 -7.78 1.39 -0.78
CA ALA A 42 -8.20 0.05 -0.41
C ALA A 42 -7.08 -0.61 0.41
N ILE A 43 -7.48 -1.43 1.38
CA ILE A 43 -6.54 -2.25 2.12
C ILE A 43 -6.17 -3.45 1.25
N THR A 44 -4.89 -3.55 0.91
CA THR A 44 -4.34 -4.62 0.07
C THR A 44 -3.33 -5.47 0.83
N ASP A 45 -3.39 -5.44 2.16
CA ASP A 45 -2.58 -6.27 3.03
C ASP A 45 -2.88 -7.75 2.79
N ALA A 46 -1.95 -8.45 2.18
CA ALA A 46 -2.11 -9.86 1.83
C ALA A 46 -2.35 -10.75 3.07
N GLY A 47 -1.75 -10.40 4.21
CA GLY A 47 -1.97 -11.13 5.46
C GLY A 47 -3.40 -10.94 5.99
N ALA A 48 -3.92 -9.72 5.96
CA ALA A 48 -5.29 -9.43 6.36
C ALA A 48 -6.29 -10.12 5.43
N LEU A 49 -6.06 -10.07 4.12
CA LEU A 49 -6.91 -10.74 3.13
C LEU A 49 -6.89 -12.26 3.28
N ALA A 50 -5.74 -12.85 3.58
CA ALA A 50 -5.62 -14.28 3.85
C ALA A 50 -6.46 -14.71 5.06
N LYS A 51 -6.49 -13.91 6.13
CA LYS A 51 -7.35 -14.15 7.30
C LYS A 51 -8.84 -14.10 6.96
N MET A 52 -9.21 -13.34 5.96
CA MET A 52 -10.58 -13.26 5.45
C MET A 52 -10.91 -14.38 4.47
N GLY A 53 -9.99 -15.34 4.24
CA GLY A 53 -10.17 -16.45 3.30
C GLY A 53 -9.96 -16.08 1.83
N MET A 54 -9.43 -14.90 1.55
CA MET A 54 -9.26 -14.42 0.17
C MET A 54 -7.89 -14.78 -0.44
N GLY A 55 -6.86 -14.96 0.36
CA GLY A 55 -5.55 -15.47 -0.04
C GLY A 55 -5.05 -15.07 -1.43
N ILE A 56 -4.43 -16.00 -2.14
CA ILE A 56 -3.91 -15.81 -3.50
C ILE A 56 -5.02 -15.53 -4.52
N ALA A 57 -6.23 -15.97 -4.25
CA ALA A 57 -7.37 -15.80 -5.17
C ALA A 57 -7.70 -14.32 -5.46
N CYS A 58 -7.26 -13.39 -4.64
CA CYS A 58 -7.44 -11.96 -4.88
C CYS A 58 -6.41 -11.34 -5.84
N GLY A 59 -5.39 -12.09 -6.26
CA GLY A 59 -4.41 -11.62 -7.24
C GLY A 59 -3.38 -10.62 -6.73
N ILE A 60 -3.20 -10.50 -5.42
CA ILE A 60 -2.19 -9.61 -4.84
C ILE A 60 -0.84 -10.30 -4.81
N PRO A 61 0.19 -9.76 -5.49
CA PRO A 61 1.52 -10.36 -5.50
C PRO A 61 2.24 -10.23 -4.16
N ALA A 62 3.20 -11.12 -3.93
CA ALA A 62 4.08 -11.04 -2.76
C ALA A 62 4.81 -9.69 -2.72
N GLY A 63 4.92 -9.10 -1.53
CA GLY A 63 5.58 -7.81 -1.33
C GLY A 63 4.74 -6.59 -1.72
N TRP A 64 3.48 -6.79 -2.09
CA TRP A 64 2.57 -5.67 -2.35
C TRP A 64 2.32 -4.87 -1.07
N GLY A 65 2.11 -3.55 -1.22
CA GLY A 65 1.87 -2.67 -0.09
C GLY A 65 0.56 -2.96 0.65
N ASP A 66 0.48 -2.51 1.89
CA ASP A 66 -0.69 -2.73 2.75
C ASP A 66 -1.91 -1.92 2.31
N ILE A 67 -1.67 -0.77 1.68
CA ILE A 67 -2.71 0.14 1.21
C ILE A 67 -2.38 0.55 -0.22
N THR A 68 -3.36 0.50 -1.08
CA THR A 68 -3.24 0.93 -2.48
C THR A 68 -4.37 1.88 -2.82
N GLY A 69 -4.10 2.88 -3.63
CA GLY A 69 -5.15 3.82 -3.99
C GLY A 69 -4.77 4.84 -5.04
N CYS A 70 -5.61 5.84 -5.14
CA CYS A 70 -5.46 6.96 -6.05
C CYS A 70 -5.52 8.27 -5.27
N LEU A 71 -4.55 9.14 -5.51
CA LEU A 71 -4.54 10.48 -4.96
C LEU A 71 -5.50 11.39 -5.73
N PRO A 72 -5.98 12.50 -5.13
CA PRO A 72 -6.83 13.47 -5.83
C PRO A 72 -6.23 13.99 -7.15
N CYS A 73 -4.89 14.02 -7.25
CA CYS A 73 -4.19 14.38 -8.48
C CYS A 73 -4.20 13.27 -9.55
N GLY A 74 -4.75 12.11 -9.26
CA GLY A 74 -4.78 10.96 -10.17
C GLY A 74 -3.57 10.04 -10.11
N ARG A 75 -2.57 10.34 -9.29
CA ARG A 75 -1.39 9.48 -9.14
C ARG A 75 -1.75 8.21 -8.38
N PHE A 76 -1.17 7.09 -8.83
CA PHE A 76 -1.19 5.84 -8.09
C PHE A 76 -0.46 6.00 -6.76
N LEU A 77 -1.04 5.45 -5.70
CA LEU A 77 -0.47 5.46 -4.36
C LEU A 77 -0.36 4.05 -3.81
N MET A 78 0.79 3.74 -3.24
CA MET A 78 0.99 2.54 -2.43
C MET A 78 1.65 2.93 -1.11
N VAL A 79 1.12 2.40 -0.01
CA VAL A 79 1.68 2.61 1.33
C VAL A 79 1.98 1.26 1.96
N GLU A 80 3.20 1.09 2.42
CA GLU A 80 3.63 -0.01 3.25
C GLU A 80 3.72 0.47 4.69
N CYS A 81 2.97 -0.17 5.60
CA CYS A 81 2.99 0.17 7.02
C CYS A 81 3.98 -0.71 7.76
N LYS A 82 4.82 -0.11 8.58
CA LYS A 82 5.83 -0.80 9.38
C LYS A 82 5.81 -0.34 10.83
N ALA A 83 6.16 -1.27 11.73
CA ALA A 83 6.53 -0.93 13.09
C ALA A 83 7.82 -0.06 13.10
N PRO A 84 8.12 0.68 14.19
CA PRO A 84 9.25 1.61 14.21
C PRO A 84 10.60 1.00 13.83
N LYS A 85 10.82 -0.28 14.12
CA LYS A 85 12.04 -1.00 13.78
C LYS A 85 11.88 -1.96 12.58
N GLY A 86 10.70 -1.98 11.97
CA GLY A 86 10.42 -2.83 10.83
C GLY A 86 11.20 -2.41 9.59
N ARG A 87 11.64 -3.37 8.81
CA ARG A 87 12.36 -3.14 7.56
C ARG A 87 11.56 -3.64 6.37
N GLN A 88 11.74 -2.98 5.26
CA GLN A 88 11.19 -3.37 3.98
C GLN A 88 11.84 -4.65 3.48
N SER A 89 11.06 -5.60 2.94
CA SER A 89 11.60 -6.78 2.28
C SER A 89 12.13 -6.44 0.89
N GLU A 90 12.88 -7.38 0.29
CA GLU A 90 13.38 -7.21 -1.08
C GLU A 90 12.22 -7.10 -2.09
N GLU A 91 11.18 -7.90 -1.94
CA GLU A 91 10.00 -7.84 -2.79
C GLU A 91 9.29 -6.49 -2.67
N GLN A 92 9.16 -5.97 -1.46
CA GLN A 92 8.58 -4.66 -1.21
C GLN A 92 9.40 -3.56 -1.88
N LEU A 93 10.72 -3.63 -1.76
CA LEU A 93 11.63 -2.66 -2.39
C LEU A 93 11.53 -2.71 -3.92
N ARG A 94 11.41 -3.89 -4.51
CA ARG A 94 11.21 -4.03 -5.97
C ARG A 94 9.92 -3.36 -6.44
N HIS A 95 8.85 -3.52 -5.71
CA HIS A 95 7.58 -2.84 -6.03
C HIS A 95 7.72 -1.33 -5.90
N GLN A 96 8.37 -0.85 -4.86
CA GLN A 96 8.66 0.58 -4.69
C GLN A 96 9.37 1.16 -5.91
N VAL A 97 10.48 0.54 -6.30
CA VAL A 97 11.30 1.01 -7.44
C VAL A 97 10.47 1.06 -8.74
N ARG A 98 9.69 0.02 -8.99
CA ARG A 98 8.86 -0.05 -10.21
C ARG A 98 7.74 0.99 -10.21
N ILE A 99 7.07 1.18 -9.09
CA ILE A 99 5.98 2.15 -8.95
C ILE A 99 6.52 3.57 -9.13
N GLU A 100 7.63 3.90 -8.49
CA GLU A 100 8.25 5.22 -8.61
C GLU A 100 8.72 5.50 -10.03
N LYS A 101 9.27 4.51 -10.74
CA LYS A 101 9.64 4.64 -12.15
C LYS A 101 8.45 4.91 -13.06
N MET A 102 7.28 4.40 -12.73
CA MET A 102 6.04 4.62 -13.49
C MET A 102 5.35 5.94 -13.13
N GLY A 103 5.91 6.73 -12.22
CA GLY A 103 5.32 7.99 -11.76
C GLY A 103 4.35 7.86 -10.59
N GLY A 104 4.17 6.67 -10.04
CA GLY A 104 3.39 6.45 -8.83
C GLY A 104 4.12 6.94 -7.58
N MET A 105 3.39 7.03 -6.48
CA MET A 105 3.92 7.41 -5.19
C MET A 105 3.95 6.19 -4.26
N TYR A 106 5.10 5.96 -3.63
CA TYR A 106 5.28 4.91 -2.63
C TYR A 106 5.70 5.52 -1.31
N ILE A 107 5.03 5.16 -0.23
CA ILE A 107 5.32 5.66 1.12
C ILE A 107 5.56 4.47 2.04
N LEU A 108 6.69 4.47 2.73
CA LEU A 108 6.95 3.59 3.85
C LEU A 108 6.56 4.34 5.13
N ALA A 109 5.41 3.97 5.72
CA ALA A 109 4.83 4.69 6.84
C ALA A 109 5.03 3.93 8.16
N ARG A 110 5.72 4.56 9.09
CA ARG A 110 5.82 4.12 10.47
C ARG A 110 4.90 4.90 11.40
N SER A 111 4.45 6.06 10.93
CA SER A 111 3.52 6.94 11.63
C SER A 111 2.84 7.88 10.64
N ILE A 112 1.85 8.64 11.11
CA ILE A 112 1.20 9.69 10.31
C ILE A 112 2.19 10.79 9.92
N ASP A 113 3.21 11.03 10.71
CA ASP A 113 4.23 12.05 10.41
C ASP A 113 4.97 11.73 9.11
N ASP A 114 5.17 10.47 8.78
CA ASP A 114 5.75 10.05 7.49
C ASP A 114 4.86 10.48 6.31
N LEU A 115 3.53 10.42 6.47
CA LEU A 115 2.60 10.92 5.45
C LEU A 115 2.66 12.45 5.34
N ARG A 116 2.65 13.15 6.46
CA ARG A 116 2.76 14.61 6.48
C ARG A 116 4.03 15.08 5.80
N GLU A 117 5.13 14.43 6.07
CA GLU A 117 6.42 14.72 5.43
C GLU A 117 6.39 14.42 3.93
N ALA A 118 5.85 13.27 3.52
CA ALA A 118 5.77 12.86 2.12
C ALA A 118 4.93 13.83 1.27
N PHE A 119 3.92 14.45 1.86
CA PHE A 119 3.03 15.39 1.18
C PHE A 119 3.37 16.87 1.44
N ALA A 120 4.37 17.16 2.29
CA ALA A 120 4.78 18.52 2.58
C ALA A 120 5.40 19.20 1.34
N GLY A 121 5.03 20.47 1.11
CA GLY A 121 5.61 21.29 0.05
C GLY A 121 5.23 20.90 -1.37
N GLU A 122 4.40 19.91 -1.56
CA GLU A 122 3.89 19.52 -2.88
C GLU A 122 2.38 19.39 -2.85
N ASP A 123 1.71 19.98 -3.85
CA ASP A 123 0.26 19.83 -4.05
C ASP A 123 -0.11 18.45 -4.60
N LYS A 124 0.49 17.41 -4.05
CA LYS A 124 0.21 16.02 -4.45
C LYS A 124 -1.20 15.56 -4.13
N LEU A 125 -1.83 16.24 -3.18
CA LEU A 125 -3.21 16.01 -2.79
C LEU A 125 -4.19 16.86 -3.61
N HIS A 126 -3.71 17.76 -4.45
CA HIS A 126 -4.53 18.57 -5.33
C HIS A 126 -4.43 18.10 -6.78
N ASN A 127 -5.48 18.29 -7.54
CA ASN A 127 -5.49 17.96 -8.94
C ASN A 127 -4.61 18.96 -9.72
N PRO A 128 -3.49 18.54 -10.32
CA PRO A 128 -2.56 19.44 -10.99
C PRO A 128 -3.16 20.08 -12.27
N THR A 129 -4.26 19.54 -12.79
CA THR A 129 -4.90 20.05 -14.01
C THR A 129 -5.96 21.10 -13.74
N GLY A 130 -6.26 21.39 -12.47
CA GLY A 130 -7.33 22.33 -12.11
C GLY A 130 -8.74 21.90 -12.51
N ILE A 131 -8.90 20.66 -12.96
CA ILE A 131 -10.20 20.09 -13.25
C ILE A 131 -10.82 19.69 -11.92
N CYS A 132 -11.82 20.43 -11.47
CA CYS A 132 -12.65 20.03 -10.35
C CYS A 132 -13.38 18.75 -10.77
N ILE A 133 -13.00 17.64 -10.17
CA ILE A 133 -13.78 16.42 -10.22
C ILE A 133 -14.73 16.52 -9.02
N ASP A 134 -15.92 16.91 -9.28
CA ASP A 134 -17.01 16.88 -8.29
C ASP A 134 -17.35 15.42 -7.93
#